data_13516faef8d69a80deb556888f8ed4f8
#
_entry.id   13516faef8d69a80deb556888f8ed4f8
#
_cell.length_a   1.000
_cell.length_b   1.000
_cell.length_c   1.000
_cell.angle_alpha   90.00
_cell.angle_beta   90.00
_cell.angle_gamma   90.00
#
_symmetry.space_group_name_H-M   'P 1'
#
loop_
_entity.id
_entity.type
_entity.pdbx_description
1 polymer ?
#
loop_
_entity_poly.entity_id
_entity_poly.type
_entity_poly.pdbx_seq_one_letter_code
_entity_poly.pdbx_strand_id
1 'polypeptide(L)'
;MSLNAKEYVAGLVEKARKAQAIANNFTQEDVDLITAAVTYNLTKPEKAKMYAEMLVEESGMGIAEDKVGKIYGKVWGAYIQMKDKKSVGLIDDNKETGMQTYAKPMGVVAGIMPVTNGEATPIVKSNMALKTRNAIILAPHPKCKKLNVVIVDEIRATLKKLGYPEDLVQTCAPEWVKLETSQELMKQCDFILATGGEALVETAYSSGTPAIGVGVGNCVSIVTGKTPMDKVAEMIVTSKKYDNATSCSTENNIIVFEDCYDEFVKEMEAHGAVLFKEGSEEKTKLQKTMWPNTPNDHVLNRAIVAQNAETIAKLADIEVPAGTKVLMAEENGAGLDHPFAGEKLSPV
;
A
#
# COMPACT_ATOMS: atom_id res chain seq x y z
N MET A 1 -33.52 -17.88 -0.23
CA MET A 1 -33.22 -16.45 -0.07
C MET A 1 -31.76 -16.24 -0.46
N SER A 2 -31.43 -15.22 -1.24
CA SER A 2 -30.06 -14.91 -1.55
C SER A 2 -29.37 -14.36 -0.29
N LEU A 3 -28.17 -14.81 0.06
CA LEU A 3 -27.36 -14.27 1.14
C LEU A 3 -27.23 -12.74 0.98
N ASN A 4 -27.33 -12.01 2.09
CA ASN A 4 -26.96 -10.58 2.12
C ASN A 4 -25.52 -10.40 2.65
N ALA A 5 -24.96 -9.18 2.55
CA ALA A 5 -23.58 -8.90 2.96
C ALA A 5 -23.33 -9.25 4.43
N LYS A 6 -24.28 -8.98 5.33
CA LYS A 6 -24.17 -9.26 6.77
C LYS A 6 -24.08 -10.76 7.04
N GLU A 7 -24.91 -11.56 6.41
CA GLU A 7 -24.91 -13.03 6.55
C GLU A 7 -23.64 -13.66 5.94
N TYR A 8 -23.21 -13.15 4.77
CA TYR A 8 -21.97 -13.59 4.13
C TYR A 8 -20.76 -13.36 5.03
N VAL A 9 -20.61 -12.14 5.56
CA VAL A 9 -19.53 -11.79 6.45
C VAL A 9 -19.58 -12.58 7.77
N ALA A 10 -20.78 -12.79 8.34
CA ALA A 10 -20.94 -13.59 9.55
C ALA A 10 -20.40 -15.01 9.36
N GLY A 11 -20.62 -15.62 8.19
CA GLY A 11 -20.07 -16.93 7.86
C GLY A 11 -18.53 -16.96 7.78
N LEU A 12 -17.91 -15.90 7.24
CA LEU A 12 -16.44 -15.78 7.23
C LEU A 12 -15.90 -15.59 8.65
N VAL A 13 -16.50 -14.70 9.43
CA VAL A 13 -16.08 -14.40 10.80
C VAL A 13 -16.21 -15.62 11.70
N GLU A 14 -17.28 -16.42 11.56
CA GLU A 14 -17.43 -17.66 12.34
C GLU A 14 -16.30 -18.66 12.10
N LYS A 15 -15.93 -18.88 10.81
CA LYS A 15 -14.80 -19.75 10.45
C LYS A 15 -13.48 -19.20 10.99
N ALA A 16 -13.25 -17.88 10.84
CA ALA A 16 -12.06 -17.21 11.35
C ALA A 16 -11.94 -17.33 12.86
N ARG A 17 -13.04 -17.17 13.63
CA ARG A 17 -13.04 -17.32 15.09
C ARG A 17 -12.70 -18.73 15.53
N LYS A 18 -13.23 -19.77 14.85
CA LYS A 18 -12.86 -21.16 15.13
C LYS A 18 -11.38 -21.43 14.92
N ALA A 19 -10.81 -20.91 13.81
CA ALA A 19 -9.38 -21.05 13.52
C ALA A 19 -8.53 -20.25 14.52
N GLN A 20 -8.94 -19.02 14.85
CA GLN A 20 -8.25 -18.17 15.80
C GLN A 20 -8.24 -18.74 17.22
N ALA A 21 -9.32 -19.41 17.64
CA ALA A 21 -9.38 -20.10 18.94
C ALA A 21 -8.30 -21.19 19.04
N ILE A 22 -7.99 -21.89 17.94
CA ILE A 22 -6.88 -22.85 17.88
C ILE A 22 -5.52 -22.12 18.00
N ALA A 23 -5.38 -20.99 17.29
CA ALA A 23 -4.17 -20.21 17.29
C ALA A 23 -3.83 -19.56 18.64
N ASN A 24 -4.79 -19.42 19.56
CA ASN A 24 -4.53 -18.98 20.93
C ASN A 24 -3.48 -19.84 21.66
N ASN A 25 -3.36 -21.11 21.26
CA ASN A 25 -2.42 -22.06 21.84
C ASN A 25 -1.09 -22.15 21.09
N PHE A 26 -0.88 -21.40 20.02
CA PHE A 26 0.37 -21.40 19.27
C PHE A 26 1.51 -20.83 20.12
N THR A 27 2.65 -21.49 20.03
CA THR A 27 3.91 -21.04 20.61
C THR A 27 4.57 -19.95 19.76
N GLN A 28 5.67 -19.39 20.25
CA GLN A 28 6.48 -18.46 19.46
C GLN A 28 7.07 -19.16 18.23
N GLU A 29 7.51 -20.41 18.38
CA GLU A 29 8.06 -21.23 17.30
C GLU A 29 7.03 -21.51 16.21
N ASP A 30 5.77 -21.75 16.58
CA ASP A 30 4.67 -21.95 15.61
C ASP A 30 4.48 -20.70 14.73
N VAL A 31 4.35 -19.52 15.33
CA VAL A 31 4.11 -18.29 14.58
C VAL A 31 5.33 -17.87 13.76
N ASP A 32 6.54 -18.17 14.24
CA ASP A 32 7.78 -17.92 13.50
C ASP A 32 7.89 -18.85 12.29
N LEU A 33 7.60 -20.13 12.44
CA LEU A 33 7.56 -21.09 11.34
C LEU A 33 6.52 -20.71 10.29
N ILE A 34 5.30 -20.37 10.72
CA ILE A 34 4.20 -19.98 9.82
C ILE A 34 4.61 -18.77 8.97
N THR A 35 5.07 -17.70 9.60
CA THR A 35 5.41 -16.45 8.89
C THR A 35 6.62 -16.62 7.98
N ALA A 36 7.62 -17.41 8.39
CA ALA A 36 8.75 -17.76 7.53
C ALA A 36 8.31 -18.55 6.29
N ALA A 37 7.47 -19.59 6.49
CA ALA A 37 7.01 -20.44 5.39
C ALA A 37 6.10 -19.69 4.41
N VAL A 38 5.19 -18.84 4.89
CA VAL A 38 4.35 -17.98 4.05
C VAL A 38 5.23 -17.03 3.25
N THR A 39 6.16 -16.32 3.88
CA THR A 39 7.08 -15.42 3.20
C THR A 39 7.86 -16.16 2.11
N TYR A 40 8.54 -17.26 2.44
CA TYR A 40 9.34 -18.02 1.50
C TYR A 40 8.52 -18.58 0.32
N ASN A 41 7.35 -19.18 0.62
CA ASN A 41 6.54 -19.82 -0.42
C ASN A 41 5.92 -18.81 -1.39
N LEU A 42 5.47 -17.64 -0.91
CA LEU A 42 4.80 -16.66 -1.75
C LEU A 42 5.76 -15.70 -2.46
N THR A 43 7.04 -15.68 -2.08
CA THR A 43 8.07 -14.87 -2.77
C THR A 43 8.95 -15.69 -3.70
N LYS A 44 8.57 -16.90 -4.07
CA LYS A 44 9.28 -17.65 -5.10
C LYS A 44 9.23 -16.89 -6.43
N PRO A 45 10.33 -16.92 -7.23
CA PRO A 45 10.43 -16.09 -8.45
C PRO A 45 9.23 -16.23 -9.40
N GLU A 46 8.78 -17.45 -9.63
CA GLU A 46 7.65 -17.74 -10.50
C GLU A 46 6.33 -17.17 -9.98
N LYS A 47 6.13 -17.18 -8.66
CA LYS A 47 4.94 -16.61 -8.01
C LYS A 47 4.98 -15.09 -7.97
N ALA A 48 6.13 -14.51 -7.61
CA ALA A 48 6.31 -13.06 -7.60
C ALA A 48 6.03 -12.46 -8.99
N LYS A 49 6.55 -13.10 -10.05
CA LYS A 49 6.27 -12.70 -11.42
C LYS A 49 4.78 -12.81 -11.75
N MET A 50 4.15 -13.95 -11.45
CA MET A 50 2.72 -14.18 -11.69
C MET A 50 1.85 -13.13 -10.97
N TYR A 51 2.10 -12.85 -9.70
CA TYR A 51 1.31 -11.86 -8.96
C TYR A 51 1.46 -10.44 -9.51
N ALA A 52 2.68 -10.07 -9.91
CA ALA A 52 2.96 -8.77 -10.52
C ALA A 52 2.22 -8.60 -11.86
N GLU A 53 2.31 -9.59 -12.74
CA GLU A 53 1.63 -9.60 -14.04
C GLU A 53 0.10 -9.56 -13.88
N MET A 54 -0.46 -10.39 -12.98
CA MET A 54 -1.89 -10.41 -12.69
C MET A 54 -2.39 -9.07 -12.15
N LEU A 55 -1.63 -8.38 -11.29
CA LEU A 55 -2.06 -7.07 -10.78
C LEU A 55 -2.09 -6.02 -11.88
N VAL A 56 -1.08 -5.97 -12.73
CA VAL A 56 -1.05 -5.01 -13.86
C VAL A 56 -2.19 -5.29 -14.82
N GLU A 57 -2.44 -6.56 -15.17
CA GLU A 57 -3.54 -6.97 -16.04
C GLU A 57 -4.92 -6.60 -15.44
N GLU A 58 -5.15 -6.89 -14.16
CA GLU A 58 -6.45 -6.66 -13.51
C GLU A 58 -6.70 -5.17 -13.21
N SER A 59 -5.67 -4.42 -12.84
CA SER A 59 -5.80 -3.03 -12.39
C SER A 59 -5.54 -1.98 -13.48
N GLY A 60 -4.71 -2.32 -14.47
CA GLY A 60 -4.14 -1.36 -15.43
C GLY A 60 -3.12 -0.39 -14.81
N MET A 61 -2.49 -0.75 -13.67
CA MET A 61 -1.66 0.16 -12.86
C MET A 61 -0.23 -0.35 -12.67
N GLY A 62 0.74 0.52 -12.90
CA GLY A 62 2.15 0.29 -12.62
C GLY A 62 2.88 -0.57 -13.66
N ILE A 63 4.02 -1.12 -13.26
CA ILE A 63 4.96 -1.86 -14.12
C ILE A 63 5.24 -3.22 -13.48
N ALA A 64 5.01 -4.32 -14.22
CA ALA A 64 5.12 -5.68 -13.68
C ALA A 64 6.51 -6.00 -13.12
N GLU A 65 7.58 -5.60 -13.83
CA GLU A 65 8.97 -5.81 -13.39
C GLU A 65 9.25 -5.12 -12.06
N ASP A 66 8.80 -3.88 -11.89
CA ASP A 66 8.96 -3.11 -10.66
C ASP A 66 8.14 -3.73 -9.50
N LYS A 67 6.95 -4.25 -9.79
CA LYS A 67 6.12 -4.94 -8.80
C LYS A 67 6.74 -6.23 -8.28
N VAL A 68 7.50 -6.96 -9.10
CA VAL A 68 8.32 -8.08 -8.63
C VAL A 68 9.32 -7.60 -7.57
N GLY A 69 10.01 -6.48 -7.83
CA GLY A 69 10.91 -5.85 -6.87
C GLY A 69 10.19 -5.43 -5.57
N LYS A 70 8.96 -4.92 -5.68
CA LYS A 70 8.10 -4.58 -4.51
C LYS A 70 7.76 -5.80 -3.66
N ILE A 71 7.42 -6.93 -4.28
CA ILE A 71 7.14 -8.17 -3.53
C ILE A 71 8.35 -8.54 -2.68
N TYR A 72 9.54 -8.58 -3.27
CA TYR A 72 10.76 -8.87 -2.51
C TYR A 72 11.02 -7.81 -1.42
N GLY A 73 11.06 -6.55 -1.78
CA GLY A 73 11.39 -5.48 -0.84
C GLY A 73 10.39 -5.35 0.31
N LYS A 74 9.08 -5.43 0.02
CA LYS A 74 8.04 -5.23 1.04
C LYS A 74 7.77 -6.47 1.87
N VAL A 75 7.67 -7.65 1.24
CA VAL A 75 7.34 -8.89 1.99
C VAL A 75 8.53 -9.34 2.84
N TRP A 76 9.74 -9.41 2.26
CA TRP A 76 10.94 -9.74 3.03
C TRP A 76 11.31 -8.65 4.03
N GLY A 77 11.17 -7.37 3.67
CA GLY A 77 11.40 -6.26 4.59
C GLY A 77 10.50 -6.33 5.83
N ALA A 78 9.20 -6.56 5.65
CA ALA A 78 8.27 -6.75 6.75
C ALA A 78 8.61 -8.01 7.58
N TYR A 79 8.94 -9.12 6.93
CA TYR A 79 9.34 -10.34 7.63
C TYR A 79 10.60 -10.14 8.48
N ILE A 80 11.65 -9.52 7.93
CA ILE A 80 12.90 -9.23 8.65
C ILE A 80 12.65 -8.37 9.88
N GLN A 81 11.75 -7.39 9.79
CA GLN A 81 11.38 -6.54 10.92
C GLN A 81 10.61 -7.29 12.02
N MET A 82 9.89 -8.36 11.65
CA MET A 82 9.04 -9.12 12.58
C MET A 82 9.69 -10.40 13.12
N LYS A 83 10.62 -11.02 12.38
CA LYS A 83 11.10 -12.39 12.67
C LYS A 83 11.63 -12.58 14.09
N ASP A 84 12.38 -11.61 14.60
CA ASP A 84 13.02 -11.68 15.92
C ASP A 84 12.18 -11.01 17.03
N LYS A 85 10.96 -10.58 16.73
CA LYS A 85 10.08 -9.96 17.73
C LYS A 85 9.29 -11.02 18.49
N LYS A 86 9.33 -10.94 19.80
CA LYS A 86 8.44 -11.71 20.67
C LYS A 86 7.00 -11.22 20.48
N SER A 87 6.11 -12.16 20.18
CA SER A 87 4.69 -11.90 19.93
C SER A 87 3.77 -12.88 20.67
N VAL A 88 4.36 -13.77 21.50
CA VAL A 88 3.64 -14.78 22.27
C VAL A 88 4.13 -14.80 23.72
N GLY A 89 3.20 -14.84 24.66
CA GLY A 89 3.51 -14.92 26.08
C GLY A 89 4.11 -13.64 26.66
N LEU A 90 5.03 -13.78 27.59
CA LEU A 90 5.72 -12.66 28.23
C LEU A 90 6.70 -12.02 27.27
N ILE A 91 6.46 -10.74 26.88
CA ILE A 91 7.28 -10.00 25.93
C ILE A 91 8.20 -8.98 26.58
N ASP A 92 7.86 -8.51 27.78
CA ASP A 92 8.70 -7.60 28.57
C ASP A 92 8.51 -7.87 30.06
N ASP A 93 9.60 -7.82 30.82
CA ASP A 93 9.62 -8.01 32.29
C ASP A 93 10.53 -6.93 32.91
N ASN A 94 9.95 -5.78 33.19
CA ASN A 94 10.66 -4.66 33.78
C ASN A 94 10.83 -4.85 35.29
N LYS A 95 12.02 -5.25 35.73
CA LYS A 95 12.35 -5.53 37.12
C LYS A 95 12.37 -4.28 38.01
N GLU A 96 12.61 -3.08 37.43
CA GLU A 96 12.66 -1.83 38.19
C GLU A 96 11.26 -1.36 38.60
N THR A 97 10.29 -1.48 37.67
CA THR A 97 8.89 -1.10 37.93
C THR A 97 8.01 -2.24 38.41
N GLY A 98 8.47 -3.48 38.32
CA GLY A 98 7.68 -4.68 38.63
C GLY A 98 6.58 -4.97 37.56
N MET A 99 6.59 -4.29 36.43
CA MET A 99 5.60 -4.49 35.35
C MET A 99 6.00 -5.62 34.41
N GLN A 100 5.01 -6.44 34.07
CA GLN A 100 5.14 -7.48 33.05
C GLN A 100 4.16 -7.25 31.91
N THR A 101 4.64 -7.34 30.66
CA THR A 101 3.82 -7.19 29.46
C THR A 101 3.66 -8.52 28.74
N TYR A 102 2.42 -8.94 28.53
CA TYR A 102 2.08 -10.16 27.83
C TYR A 102 1.43 -9.85 26.48
N ALA A 103 1.92 -10.46 25.40
CA ALA A 103 1.30 -10.41 24.10
C ALA A 103 0.04 -11.29 24.06
N LYS A 104 -1.07 -10.73 23.58
CA LYS A 104 -2.34 -11.44 23.34
C LYS A 104 -2.88 -11.07 21.96
N PRO A 105 -3.54 -12.03 21.27
CA PRO A 105 -4.20 -11.71 20.00
C PRO A 105 -5.38 -10.75 20.21
N MET A 106 -5.67 -9.97 19.20
CA MET A 106 -6.87 -9.13 19.14
C MET A 106 -8.13 -9.95 18.81
N GLY A 107 -7.97 -11.03 18.02
CA GLY A 107 -9.06 -11.86 17.55
C GLY A 107 -9.10 -12.00 16.03
N VAL A 108 -10.20 -11.63 15.41
CA VAL A 108 -10.39 -11.62 13.95
C VAL A 108 -10.15 -10.20 13.42
N VAL A 109 -9.24 -10.07 12.49
CA VAL A 109 -8.84 -8.79 11.89
C VAL A 109 -9.54 -8.59 10.53
N ALA A 110 -10.13 -7.44 10.30
CA ALA A 110 -10.57 -6.98 8.98
C ALA A 110 -9.40 -6.30 8.27
N GLY A 111 -8.87 -6.91 7.22
CA GLY A 111 -7.77 -6.37 6.41
C GLY A 111 -8.29 -5.68 5.16
N ILE A 112 -8.42 -4.35 5.15
CA ILE A 112 -8.86 -3.60 3.96
C ILE A 112 -7.64 -3.27 3.10
N MET A 113 -7.70 -3.61 1.80
CA MET A 113 -6.54 -3.65 0.92
C MET A 113 -6.57 -2.56 -0.14
N PRO A 114 -5.41 -1.91 -0.44
CA PRO A 114 -5.29 -0.98 -1.56
C PRO A 114 -5.09 -1.73 -2.87
N VAL A 115 -5.32 -1.06 -4.00
CA VAL A 115 -4.96 -1.59 -5.33
C VAL A 115 -3.49 -1.38 -5.66
N THR A 116 -2.89 -0.28 -5.21
CA THR A 116 -1.54 0.17 -5.60
C THR A 116 -0.42 -0.81 -5.24
N ASN A 117 -0.64 -1.63 -4.20
CA ASN A 117 0.29 -2.68 -3.75
C ASN A 117 -0.46 -4.01 -3.50
N GLY A 118 -1.42 -4.32 -4.36
CA GLY A 118 -2.27 -5.53 -4.25
C GLY A 118 -1.49 -6.85 -4.31
N GLU A 119 -0.27 -6.83 -4.84
CA GLU A 119 0.63 -7.98 -4.95
C GLU A 119 1.36 -8.32 -3.63
N ALA A 120 1.65 -7.32 -2.81
CA ALA A 120 2.47 -7.49 -1.59
C ALA A 120 1.66 -7.35 -0.29
N THR A 121 0.74 -6.38 -0.23
CA THR A 121 0.00 -6.05 0.99
C THR A 121 -0.80 -7.22 1.58
N PRO A 122 -1.46 -8.09 0.78
CA PRO A 122 -2.14 -9.28 1.32
C PRO A 122 -1.20 -10.19 2.10
N ILE A 123 0.00 -10.42 1.59
CA ILE A 123 1.01 -11.27 2.22
C ILE A 123 1.51 -10.64 3.52
N VAL A 124 1.85 -9.35 3.47
CA VAL A 124 2.35 -8.59 4.63
C VAL A 124 1.33 -8.55 5.76
N LYS A 125 0.07 -8.17 5.48
CA LYS A 125 -0.98 -8.11 6.50
C LYS A 125 -1.32 -9.48 7.06
N SER A 126 -1.33 -10.52 6.23
CA SER A 126 -1.52 -11.89 6.70
C SER A 126 -0.40 -12.32 7.64
N ASN A 127 0.86 -12.04 7.31
CA ASN A 127 1.99 -12.33 8.20
C ASN A 127 1.92 -11.57 9.52
N MET A 128 1.51 -10.29 9.51
CA MET A 128 1.31 -9.52 10.74
C MET A 128 0.25 -10.17 11.65
N ALA A 129 -0.88 -10.59 11.08
CA ALA A 129 -1.95 -11.25 11.82
C ALA A 129 -1.50 -12.63 12.35
N LEU A 130 -0.88 -13.45 11.51
CA LEU A 130 -0.39 -14.78 11.87
C LEU A 130 0.70 -14.73 12.96
N LYS A 131 1.66 -13.81 12.86
CA LYS A 131 2.73 -13.59 13.84
C LYS A 131 2.18 -13.30 15.24
N THR A 132 1.02 -12.66 15.31
CA THR A 132 0.35 -12.25 16.54
C THR A 132 -0.84 -13.13 16.92
N ARG A 133 -0.95 -14.33 16.32
CA ARG A 133 -2.00 -15.33 16.57
C ARG A 133 -3.43 -14.86 16.27
N ASN A 134 -3.58 -13.87 15.39
CA ASN A 134 -4.89 -13.43 14.91
C ASN A 134 -5.30 -14.22 13.67
N ALA A 135 -6.62 -14.29 13.45
CA ALA A 135 -7.15 -14.57 12.12
C ALA A 135 -7.36 -13.26 11.35
N ILE A 136 -7.32 -13.31 10.03
CA ILE A 136 -7.54 -12.15 9.18
C ILE A 136 -8.46 -12.47 8.00
N ILE A 137 -9.40 -11.56 7.72
CA ILE A 137 -10.27 -11.62 6.54
C ILE A 137 -9.92 -10.41 5.67
N LEU A 138 -9.42 -10.67 4.47
CA LEU A 138 -8.98 -9.64 3.54
C LEU A 138 -10.15 -9.17 2.65
N ALA A 139 -10.37 -7.86 2.59
CA ALA A 139 -11.29 -7.20 1.67
C ALA A 139 -10.46 -6.48 0.59
N PRO A 140 -10.28 -7.08 -0.60
CA PRO A 140 -9.48 -6.48 -1.65
C PRO A 140 -10.19 -5.29 -2.30
N HIS A 141 -9.39 -4.42 -2.93
CA HIS A 141 -9.93 -3.42 -3.84
C HIS A 141 -10.57 -4.12 -5.07
N PRO A 142 -11.67 -3.59 -5.65
CA PRO A 142 -12.33 -4.21 -6.81
C PRO A 142 -11.42 -4.50 -8.01
N LYS A 143 -10.38 -3.70 -8.22
CA LYS A 143 -9.39 -3.84 -9.31
C LYS A 143 -8.24 -4.81 -9.02
N CYS A 144 -8.27 -5.58 -7.93
CA CYS A 144 -7.27 -6.63 -7.62
C CYS A 144 -7.89 -7.83 -6.88
N LYS A 145 -9.20 -8.03 -7.03
CA LYS A 145 -9.96 -9.05 -6.31
C LYS A 145 -9.61 -10.48 -6.73
N LYS A 146 -9.28 -10.71 -8.01
CA LYS A 146 -8.89 -12.03 -8.52
C LYS A 146 -7.49 -12.40 -8.01
N LEU A 147 -6.53 -11.47 -8.11
CA LEU A 147 -5.20 -11.67 -7.57
C LEU A 147 -5.23 -11.97 -6.07
N ASN A 148 -6.05 -11.23 -5.32
CA ASN A 148 -6.14 -11.43 -3.87
C ASN A 148 -6.60 -12.84 -3.49
N VAL A 149 -7.53 -13.43 -4.26
CA VAL A 149 -7.95 -14.84 -4.07
C VAL A 149 -6.77 -15.78 -4.28
N VAL A 150 -6.03 -15.62 -5.37
CA VAL A 150 -4.84 -16.46 -5.68
C VAL A 150 -3.81 -16.40 -4.55
N ILE A 151 -3.50 -15.20 -4.05
CA ILE A 151 -2.54 -15.03 -2.95
C ILE A 151 -3.06 -15.70 -1.66
N VAL A 152 -4.34 -15.51 -1.33
CA VAL A 152 -4.92 -16.10 -0.11
C VAL A 152 -4.98 -17.62 -0.21
N ASP A 153 -5.33 -18.18 -1.35
CA ASP A 153 -5.36 -19.63 -1.55
C ASP A 153 -3.95 -20.26 -1.37
N GLU A 154 -2.90 -19.57 -1.82
CA GLU A 154 -1.52 -20.00 -1.60
C GLU A 154 -1.10 -19.90 -0.12
N ILE A 155 -1.57 -18.88 0.62
CA ILE A 155 -1.34 -18.80 2.07
C ILE A 155 -2.06 -19.95 2.77
N ARG A 156 -3.33 -20.19 2.45
CA ARG A 156 -4.15 -21.27 2.99
C ARG A 156 -3.51 -22.65 2.73
N ALA A 157 -3.06 -22.89 1.48
CA ALA A 157 -2.35 -24.11 1.12
C ALA A 157 -1.05 -24.30 1.93
N THR A 158 -0.33 -23.20 2.21
CA THR A 158 0.88 -23.22 3.03
C THR A 158 0.56 -23.59 4.48
N LEU A 159 -0.47 -22.97 5.08
CA LEU A 159 -0.94 -23.29 6.43
C LEU A 159 -1.36 -24.75 6.54
N LYS A 160 -2.18 -25.23 5.61
CA LYS A 160 -2.66 -26.61 5.56
C LYS A 160 -1.51 -27.62 5.47
N LYS A 161 -0.51 -27.35 4.63
CA LYS A 161 0.68 -28.20 4.48
C LYS A 161 1.48 -28.33 5.78
N LEU A 162 1.50 -27.28 6.59
CA LEU A 162 2.18 -27.25 7.88
C LEU A 162 1.30 -27.81 9.03
N GLY A 163 0.05 -28.17 8.77
CA GLY A 163 -0.88 -28.70 9.78
C GLY A 163 -1.61 -27.62 10.59
N TYR A 164 -1.57 -26.35 10.15
CA TYR A 164 -2.27 -25.24 10.80
C TYR A 164 -3.62 -24.95 10.15
N PRO A 165 -4.58 -24.35 10.88
CA PRO A 165 -5.90 -24.02 10.34
C PRO A 165 -5.80 -23.05 9.15
N GLU A 166 -6.29 -23.47 8.01
CA GLU A 166 -6.28 -22.64 6.79
C GLU A 166 -7.20 -21.42 6.89
N ASP A 167 -8.26 -21.50 7.72
CA ASP A 167 -9.21 -20.39 7.94
C ASP A 167 -8.67 -19.25 8.82
N LEU A 168 -7.39 -19.31 9.23
CA LEU A 168 -6.68 -18.16 9.81
C LEU A 168 -6.53 -17.01 8.81
N VAL A 169 -6.52 -17.31 7.51
CA VAL A 169 -6.49 -16.30 6.46
C VAL A 169 -7.60 -16.57 5.46
N GLN A 170 -8.48 -15.59 5.30
CA GLN A 170 -9.59 -15.65 4.36
C GLN A 170 -9.67 -14.38 3.52
N THR A 171 -10.40 -14.42 2.43
CA THR A 171 -10.72 -13.25 1.60
C THR A 171 -12.18 -13.24 1.19
N CYS A 172 -12.69 -12.06 0.88
CA CYS A 172 -14.00 -11.95 0.23
C CYS A 172 -13.95 -12.54 -1.18
N ALA A 173 -14.93 -13.36 -1.53
CA ALA A 173 -15.09 -13.85 -2.90
C ALA A 173 -15.34 -12.68 -3.87
N PRO A 174 -14.90 -12.76 -5.12
CA PRO A 174 -14.92 -11.64 -6.07
C PRO A 174 -16.30 -10.97 -6.27
N GLU A 175 -17.38 -11.72 -6.19
CA GLU A 175 -18.76 -11.23 -6.28
C GLU A 175 -19.21 -10.46 -5.03
N TRP A 176 -18.53 -10.66 -3.90
CA TRP A 176 -18.77 -10.00 -2.62
C TRP A 176 -17.82 -8.82 -2.36
N VAL A 177 -16.96 -8.48 -3.30
CA VAL A 177 -16.08 -7.30 -3.18
C VAL A 177 -16.91 -6.03 -3.45
N LYS A 178 -17.55 -5.51 -2.40
CA LYS A 178 -18.45 -4.35 -2.41
C LYS A 178 -18.25 -3.51 -1.16
N LEU A 179 -18.69 -2.25 -1.21
CA LEU A 179 -18.59 -1.32 -0.06
C LEU A 179 -19.32 -1.88 1.17
N GLU A 180 -20.55 -2.38 0.98
CA GLU A 180 -21.37 -2.96 2.07
C GLU A 180 -20.66 -4.11 2.77
N THR A 181 -19.97 -4.99 2.03
CA THR A 181 -19.21 -6.12 2.59
C THR A 181 -18.05 -5.61 3.43
N SER A 182 -17.31 -4.60 2.96
CA SER A 182 -16.23 -3.98 3.72
C SER A 182 -16.73 -3.34 5.01
N GLN A 183 -17.87 -2.64 4.96
CA GLN A 183 -18.51 -2.05 6.14
C GLN A 183 -18.96 -3.12 7.15
N GLU A 184 -19.53 -4.22 6.67
CA GLU A 184 -19.92 -5.34 7.54
C GLU A 184 -18.71 -6.04 8.17
N LEU A 185 -17.60 -6.20 7.43
CA LEU A 185 -16.34 -6.70 8.00
C LEU A 185 -15.82 -5.79 9.11
N MET A 186 -15.80 -4.47 8.90
CA MET A 186 -15.39 -3.50 9.90
C MET A 186 -16.23 -3.58 11.19
N LYS A 187 -17.54 -3.90 11.07
CA LYS A 187 -18.44 -4.02 12.23
C LYS A 187 -18.36 -5.35 12.96
N GLN A 188 -18.06 -6.45 12.25
CA GLN A 188 -18.16 -7.80 12.79
C GLN A 188 -16.82 -8.38 13.25
N CYS A 189 -15.70 -7.78 12.82
CA CYS A 189 -14.35 -8.16 13.27
C CYS A 189 -13.97 -7.43 14.56
N ASP A 190 -12.89 -7.89 15.20
CA ASP A 190 -12.42 -7.36 16.49
C ASP A 190 -11.43 -6.21 16.33
N PHE A 191 -10.80 -6.11 15.15
CA PHE A 191 -9.81 -5.09 14.83
C PHE A 191 -9.77 -4.82 13.33
N ILE A 192 -9.41 -3.59 12.93
CA ILE A 192 -9.33 -3.17 11.52
C ILE A 192 -7.91 -2.75 11.18
N LEU A 193 -7.35 -3.32 10.10
CA LEU A 193 -6.16 -2.84 9.42
C LEU A 193 -6.56 -2.28 8.05
N ALA A 194 -6.83 -0.97 7.97
CA ALA A 194 -7.25 -0.30 6.74
C ALA A 194 -6.05 0.32 6.01
N THR A 195 -6.00 0.15 4.69
CA THR A 195 -5.09 0.89 3.80
C THR A 195 -5.86 1.35 2.58
N GLY A 196 -5.94 2.66 2.37
CA GLY A 196 -6.69 3.24 1.27
C GLY A 196 -6.79 4.75 1.35
N GLY A 197 -7.66 5.35 0.55
CA GLY A 197 -7.88 6.80 0.57
C GLY A 197 -8.53 7.29 1.87
N GLU A 198 -8.52 8.60 2.06
CA GLU A 198 -8.99 9.29 3.27
C GLU A 198 -10.38 8.86 3.72
N ALA A 199 -11.36 8.85 2.82
CA ALA A 199 -12.73 8.44 3.13
C ALA A 199 -12.86 7.00 3.66
N LEU A 200 -12.00 6.09 3.19
CA LEU A 200 -11.97 4.71 3.69
C LEU A 200 -11.41 4.67 5.12
N VAL A 201 -10.35 5.41 5.37
CA VAL A 201 -9.71 5.49 6.70
C VAL A 201 -10.66 6.14 7.70
N GLU A 202 -11.35 7.21 7.32
CA GLU A 202 -12.40 7.84 8.13
C GLU A 202 -13.53 6.85 8.45
N THR A 203 -13.98 6.08 7.44
CA THR A 203 -15.00 5.03 7.65
C THR A 203 -14.51 3.97 8.65
N ALA A 204 -13.24 3.57 8.58
CA ALA A 204 -12.67 2.60 9.51
C ALA A 204 -12.65 3.13 10.95
N TYR A 205 -12.20 4.35 11.17
CA TYR A 205 -12.17 4.96 12.50
C TYR A 205 -13.57 5.27 13.05
N SER A 206 -14.54 5.53 12.18
CA SER A 206 -15.94 5.82 12.57
C SER A 206 -16.78 4.54 12.74
N SER A 207 -16.23 3.34 12.48
CA SER A 207 -16.97 2.07 12.51
C SER A 207 -17.36 1.62 13.92
N GLY A 208 -16.71 2.14 14.96
CA GLY A 208 -16.85 1.70 16.35
C GLY A 208 -15.95 0.52 16.72
N THR A 209 -15.25 -0.10 15.77
CA THR A 209 -14.25 -1.16 15.99
C THR A 209 -12.85 -0.53 16.07
N PRO A 210 -11.96 -0.96 16.98
CA PRO A 210 -10.60 -0.48 17.04
C PRO A 210 -9.90 -0.63 15.68
N ALA A 211 -9.24 0.43 15.20
CA ALA A 211 -8.68 0.49 13.87
C ALA A 211 -7.29 1.13 13.83
N ILE A 212 -6.45 0.64 12.92
CA ILE A 212 -5.28 1.34 12.41
C ILE A 212 -5.48 1.56 10.92
N GLY A 213 -5.56 2.85 10.53
CA GLY A 213 -5.72 3.28 9.16
C GLY A 213 -4.44 3.90 8.61
N VAL A 214 -4.10 3.54 7.37
CA VAL A 214 -3.05 4.19 6.58
C VAL A 214 -3.72 4.85 5.39
N GLY A 215 -3.70 6.17 5.38
CA GLY A 215 -4.31 7.01 4.34
C GLY A 215 -3.28 7.54 3.34
N VAL A 216 -3.47 8.81 2.99
CA VAL A 216 -2.64 9.56 2.04
C VAL A 216 -1.22 9.74 2.58
N GLY A 217 -0.23 9.45 1.73
CA GLY A 217 1.18 9.72 1.99
C GLY A 217 1.65 10.98 1.26
N ASN A 218 2.50 11.79 1.89
CA ASN A 218 3.07 12.97 1.24
C ASN A 218 4.55 13.10 1.61
N CYS A 219 5.37 12.33 0.90
CA CYS A 219 6.81 12.29 1.15
C CYS A 219 7.47 13.56 0.61
N VAL A 220 8.31 14.19 1.44
CA VAL A 220 9.03 15.44 1.13
C VAL A 220 10.53 15.17 1.18
N SER A 221 11.24 15.56 0.14
CA SER A 221 12.72 15.59 0.09
C SER A 221 13.22 17.02 0.19
N ILE A 222 14.28 17.24 1.00
CA ILE A 222 14.91 18.55 1.15
C ILE A 222 16.32 18.49 0.54
N VAL A 223 16.58 19.35 -0.43
CA VAL A 223 17.85 19.45 -1.14
C VAL A 223 18.61 20.70 -0.67
N THR A 224 19.80 20.50 -0.09
CA THR A 224 20.56 21.57 0.60
C THR A 224 21.88 21.93 -0.09
N GLY A 225 22.17 21.43 -1.26
CA GLY A 225 23.43 21.69 -1.98
C GLY A 225 24.68 20.97 -1.45
N LYS A 226 24.54 20.14 -0.40
CA LYS A 226 25.70 19.46 0.24
C LYS A 226 26.06 18.12 -0.41
N THR A 227 25.20 17.61 -1.30
CA THR A 227 25.41 16.36 -2.03
C THR A 227 25.55 16.68 -3.51
N PRO A 228 26.38 15.97 -4.29
CA PRO A 228 26.47 16.18 -5.73
C PRO A 228 25.09 16.09 -6.40
N MET A 229 24.70 17.12 -7.12
CA MET A 229 23.33 17.26 -7.67
C MET A 229 22.98 16.20 -8.69
N ASP A 230 23.91 15.76 -9.52
CA ASP A 230 23.74 14.63 -10.42
C ASP A 230 23.24 13.38 -9.67
N LYS A 231 23.88 13.04 -8.55
CA LYS A 231 23.47 11.91 -7.71
C LYS A 231 22.11 12.12 -7.04
N VAL A 232 21.81 13.34 -6.61
CA VAL A 232 20.48 13.67 -6.03
C VAL A 232 19.40 13.49 -7.07
N ALA A 233 19.59 14.02 -8.28
CA ALA A 233 18.65 13.90 -9.38
C ALA A 233 18.45 12.43 -9.81
N GLU A 234 19.54 11.66 -9.94
CA GLU A 234 19.47 10.23 -10.23
C GLU A 234 18.60 9.47 -9.21
N MET A 235 18.81 9.70 -7.93
CA MET A 235 18.07 9.04 -6.85
C MET A 235 16.60 9.42 -6.89
N ILE A 236 16.26 10.70 -7.01
CA ILE A 236 14.88 11.18 -7.04
C ILE A 236 14.15 10.67 -8.28
N VAL A 237 14.73 10.80 -9.47
CA VAL A 237 14.11 10.32 -10.71
C VAL A 237 13.93 8.80 -10.68
N THR A 238 14.91 8.06 -10.17
CA THR A 238 14.82 6.60 -10.06
C THR A 238 13.71 6.18 -9.11
N SER A 239 13.60 6.82 -7.95
CA SER A 239 12.54 6.57 -6.98
C SER A 239 11.16 6.95 -7.54
N LYS A 240 11.05 8.15 -8.14
CA LYS A 240 9.76 8.68 -8.62
C LYS A 240 9.19 7.94 -9.83
N LYS A 241 10.04 7.45 -10.74
CA LYS A 241 9.58 6.65 -11.89
C LYS A 241 9.22 5.21 -11.53
N TYR A 242 9.75 4.68 -10.39
CA TYR A 242 9.59 3.29 -10.00
C TYR A 242 8.11 2.93 -9.84
N ASP A 243 7.68 1.91 -10.59
CA ASP A 243 6.30 1.44 -10.65
C ASP A 243 5.29 2.59 -10.87
N ASN A 244 5.64 3.59 -11.68
CA ASN A 244 4.87 4.80 -11.93
C ASN A 244 4.42 5.51 -10.63
N ALA A 245 5.27 5.54 -9.62
CA ALA A 245 5.02 6.16 -8.31
C ALA A 245 3.78 5.62 -7.57
N THR A 246 3.43 4.34 -7.75
CA THR A 246 2.32 3.72 -7.00
C THR A 246 2.63 3.49 -5.53
N SER A 247 3.89 3.66 -5.09
CA SER A 247 4.25 3.62 -3.68
C SER A 247 3.98 4.95 -3.02
N CYS A 248 3.20 4.96 -1.93
CA CYS A 248 2.92 6.15 -1.11
C CYS A 248 4.17 6.76 -0.45
N SER A 249 5.32 6.07 -0.52
CA SER A 249 6.61 6.52 0.00
C SER A 249 7.50 7.19 -1.06
N THR A 250 7.05 7.36 -2.30
CA THR A 250 7.79 8.11 -3.32
C THR A 250 7.69 9.61 -3.07
N GLU A 251 8.72 10.35 -3.45
CA GLU A 251 8.80 11.79 -3.29
C GLU A 251 7.61 12.47 -4.00
N ASN A 252 6.79 13.19 -3.26
CA ASN A 252 5.71 14.01 -3.81
C ASN A 252 6.13 15.47 -3.93
N ASN A 253 6.98 15.92 -3.01
CA ASN A 253 7.48 17.27 -2.98
C ASN A 253 8.99 17.30 -2.81
N ILE A 254 9.63 18.26 -3.45
CA ILE A 254 11.05 18.51 -3.30
C ILE A 254 11.21 19.98 -2.90
N ILE A 255 11.72 20.21 -1.70
CA ILE A 255 12.08 21.55 -1.22
C ILE A 255 13.53 21.77 -1.53
N VAL A 256 13.83 22.70 -2.41
CA VAL A 256 15.18 22.99 -2.88
C VAL A 256 15.63 24.35 -2.35
N PHE A 257 16.81 24.42 -1.77
CA PHE A 257 17.39 25.71 -1.33
C PHE A 257 17.73 26.56 -2.56
N GLU A 258 17.54 27.87 -2.43
CA GLU A 258 17.69 28.81 -3.52
C GLU A 258 19.11 28.78 -4.14
N ASP A 259 20.12 28.60 -3.33
CA ASP A 259 21.54 28.58 -3.75
C ASP A 259 21.92 27.36 -4.62
N CYS A 260 21.09 26.31 -4.63
CA CYS A 260 21.32 25.11 -5.45
C CYS A 260 20.17 24.80 -6.44
N TYR A 261 19.16 25.68 -6.56
CA TYR A 261 17.98 25.42 -7.35
C TYR A 261 18.28 25.23 -8.83
N ASP A 262 19.05 26.14 -9.45
CA ASP A 262 19.32 26.06 -10.89
C ASP A 262 20.13 24.81 -11.26
N GLU A 263 21.13 24.46 -10.42
CA GLU A 263 21.89 23.23 -10.62
C GLU A 263 21.01 21.99 -10.46
N PHE A 264 20.14 21.97 -9.44
CA PHE A 264 19.20 20.89 -9.20
C PHE A 264 18.25 20.68 -10.41
N VAL A 265 17.62 21.75 -10.92
CA VAL A 265 16.72 21.68 -12.07
C VAL A 265 17.46 21.12 -13.28
N LYS A 266 18.63 21.64 -13.58
CA LYS A 266 19.46 21.20 -14.72
C LYS A 266 19.75 19.68 -14.63
N GLU A 267 20.17 19.22 -13.47
CA GLU A 267 20.48 17.79 -13.30
C GLU A 267 19.21 16.91 -13.34
N MET A 268 18.07 17.37 -12.80
CA MET A 268 16.80 16.67 -12.94
C MET A 268 16.39 16.51 -14.41
N GLU A 269 16.54 17.56 -15.21
CA GLU A 269 16.27 17.54 -16.65
C GLU A 269 17.22 16.59 -17.40
N ALA A 270 18.51 16.59 -17.04
CA ALA A 270 19.49 15.66 -17.60
C ALA A 270 19.14 14.19 -17.31
N HIS A 271 18.47 13.89 -16.19
CA HIS A 271 17.97 12.56 -15.85
C HIS A 271 16.58 12.22 -16.41
N GLY A 272 15.96 13.14 -17.17
CA GLY A 272 14.70 12.92 -17.89
C GLY A 272 13.46 13.45 -17.16
N ALA A 273 13.63 14.44 -16.30
CA ALA A 273 12.50 15.22 -15.78
C ALA A 273 12.21 16.41 -16.71
N VAL A 274 10.98 16.94 -16.64
CA VAL A 274 10.57 18.18 -17.32
C VAL A 274 9.94 19.11 -16.30
N LEU A 275 10.41 20.37 -16.24
CA LEU A 275 9.88 21.37 -15.30
C LEU A 275 8.85 22.28 -15.98
N PHE A 276 7.68 22.36 -15.37
CA PHE A 276 6.65 23.38 -15.69
C PHE A 276 6.70 24.49 -14.64
N LYS A 277 7.11 25.68 -15.08
CA LYS A 277 7.27 26.84 -14.20
C LYS A 277 5.93 27.39 -13.73
N GLU A 278 5.97 28.09 -12.59
CA GLU A 278 4.81 28.83 -12.08
C GLU A 278 4.26 29.79 -13.14
N GLY A 279 2.94 29.78 -13.32
CA GLY A 279 2.23 30.60 -14.30
C GLY A 279 2.31 30.11 -15.75
N SER A 280 3.00 28.99 -16.05
CA SER A 280 3.03 28.44 -17.41
C SER A 280 1.68 27.83 -17.83
N GLU A 281 1.43 27.80 -19.14
CA GLU A 281 0.24 27.18 -19.69
C GLU A 281 0.24 25.68 -19.44
N GLU A 282 1.40 25.03 -19.53
CA GLU A 282 1.60 23.61 -19.30
C GLU A 282 1.29 23.21 -17.85
N LYS A 283 1.76 23.99 -16.85
CA LYS A 283 1.39 23.77 -15.44
C LYS A 283 -0.12 23.86 -15.26
N THR A 284 -0.76 24.85 -15.88
CA THR A 284 -2.21 25.03 -15.81
C THR A 284 -2.99 23.88 -16.44
N LYS A 285 -2.55 23.37 -17.60
CA LYS A 285 -3.13 22.20 -18.27
C LYS A 285 -2.97 20.95 -17.41
N LEU A 286 -1.77 20.74 -16.87
CA LEU A 286 -1.47 19.61 -15.97
C LEU A 286 -2.38 19.64 -14.73
N GLN A 287 -2.50 20.79 -14.07
CA GLN A 287 -3.36 20.95 -12.89
C GLN A 287 -4.82 20.61 -13.19
N LYS A 288 -5.37 21.13 -14.28
CA LYS A 288 -6.76 20.85 -14.72
C LYS A 288 -6.98 19.37 -15.01
N THR A 289 -5.97 18.70 -15.57
CA THR A 289 -6.03 17.27 -15.87
C THR A 289 -5.95 16.43 -14.59
N MET A 290 -5.10 16.81 -13.66
CA MET A 290 -4.91 16.07 -12.41
C MET A 290 -6.06 16.27 -11.42
N TRP A 291 -6.60 17.49 -11.33
CA TRP A 291 -7.72 17.84 -10.43
C TRP A 291 -8.81 18.59 -11.22
N PRO A 292 -9.63 17.87 -12.02
CA PRO A 292 -10.57 18.48 -12.95
C PRO A 292 -11.69 19.29 -12.30
N ASN A 293 -11.95 19.06 -11.00
CA ASN A 293 -13.05 19.72 -10.28
C ASN A 293 -12.58 20.88 -9.38
N THR A 294 -11.29 21.17 -9.32
CA THR A 294 -10.77 22.30 -8.53
C THR A 294 -11.39 23.63 -9.02
N PRO A 295 -11.87 24.50 -8.11
CA PRO A 295 -11.69 24.50 -6.66
C PRO A 295 -12.81 23.77 -5.88
N ASN A 296 -13.80 23.14 -6.51
CA ASN A 296 -14.94 22.53 -5.85
C ASN A 296 -14.57 21.31 -4.99
N ASP A 297 -13.64 20.49 -5.49
CA ASP A 297 -13.01 19.43 -4.73
C ASP A 297 -11.55 19.23 -5.21
N HIS A 298 -10.75 18.56 -4.40
CA HIS A 298 -9.34 18.25 -4.71
C HIS A 298 -9.15 16.76 -5.02
N VAL A 299 -10.19 16.11 -5.56
CA VAL A 299 -10.14 14.68 -5.90
C VAL A 299 -9.25 14.47 -7.12
N LEU A 300 -8.21 13.68 -6.94
CA LEU A 300 -7.26 13.33 -7.99
C LEU A 300 -7.95 12.53 -9.10
N ASN A 301 -7.68 12.91 -10.35
CA ASN A 301 -8.17 12.18 -11.52
C ASN A 301 -7.65 10.74 -11.55
N ARG A 302 -8.53 9.77 -11.48
CA ARG A 302 -8.16 8.35 -11.48
C ARG A 302 -7.45 7.88 -12.74
N ALA A 303 -7.60 8.62 -13.85
CA ALA A 303 -6.97 8.25 -15.13
C ALA A 303 -5.46 8.46 -15.14
N ILE A 304 -4.91 9.32 -14.24
CA ILE A 304 -3.46 9.57 -14.16
C ILE A 304 -2.75 8.69 -13.13
N VAL A 305 -3.50 8.07 -12.23
CA VAL A 305 -2.93 7.27 -11.15
C VAL A 305 -2.17 6.07 -11.71
N ALA A 306 -0.91 5.93 -11.30
CA ALA A 306 -0.01 4.86 -11.73
C ALA A 306 0.29 4.82 -13.25
N GLN A 307 0.07 5.93 -13.95
CA GLN A 307 0.47 6.08 -15.35
C GLN A 307 1.87 6.68 -15.45
N ASN A 308 2.56 6.43 -16.58
CA ASN A 308 3.86 7.06 -16.84
C ASN A 308 3.73 8.54 -17.19
N ALA A 309 4.85 9.27 -17.10
CA ALA A 309 4.89 10.72 -17.33
C ALA A 309 4.39 11.14 -18.71
N GLU A 310 4.77 10.40 -19.75
CA GLU A 310 4.35 10.71 -21.14
C GLU A 310 2.84 10.53 -21.33
N THR A 311 2.25 9.49 -20.74
CA THR A 311 0.80 9.28 -20.77
C THR A 311 0.06 10.41 -20.06
N ILE A 312 0.58 10.89 -18.92
CA ILE A 312 0.00 12.01 -18.18
C ILE A 312 0.11 13.31 -18.99
N ALA A 313 1.28 13.59 -19.57
CA ALA A 313 1.48 14.75 -20.43
C ALA A 313 0.51 14.74 -21.62
N LYS A 314 0.36 13.59 -22.28
CA LYS A 314 -0.60 13.42 -23.39
C LYS A 314 -2.05 13.65 -22.96
N LEU A 315 -2.46 13.17 -21.79
CA LEU A 315 -3.80 13.42 -21.24
C LEU A 315 -4.03 14.90 -20.95
N ALA A 316 -2.96 15.62 -20.60
CA ALA A 316 -2.99 17.06 -20.31
C ALA A 316 -2.83 17.93 -21.58
N ASP A 317 -2.72 17.33 -22.76
CA ASP A 317 -2.42 18.06 -24.02
C ASP A 317 -1.13 18.91 -23.89
N ILE A 318 -0.07 18.26 -23.38
CA ILE A 318 1.27 18.83 -23.19
C ILE A 318 2.27 17.99 -23.99
N GLU A 319 3.10 18.66 -24.80
CA GLU A 319 4.21 18.00 -25.48
C GLU A 319 5.43 17.93 -24.56
N VAL A 320 6.03 16.73 -24.46
CA VAL A 320 7.25 16.50 -23.71
C VAL A 320 8.24 15.68 -24.56
N PRO A 321 9.55 15.77 -24.30
CA PRO A 321 10.54 14.94 -24.98
C PRO A 321 10.25 13.44 -24.82
N ALA A 322 10.52 12.64 -25.85
CA ALA A 322 10.42 11.20 -25.76
C ALA A 322 11.38 10.63 -24.67
N GLY A 323 10.90 9.72 -23.87
CA GLY A 323 11.66 9.18 -22.74
C GLY A 323 11.55 10.00 -21.45
N THR A 324 10.64 10.99 -21.38
CA THR A 324 10.35 11.75 -20.16
C THR A 324 9.90 10.79 -19.03
N LYS A 325 10.58 10.86 -17.89
CA LYS A 325 10.37 9.97 -16.74
C LYS A 325 9.55 10.61 -15.62
N VAL A 326 9.71 11.93 -15.42
CA VAL A 326 9.08 12.69 -14.33
C VAL A 326 8.62 14.04 -14.85
N LEU A 327 7.44 14.49 -14.42
CA LEU A 327 6.95 15.85 -14.63
C LEU A 327 7.10 16.61 -13.30
N MET A 328 7.72 17.78 -13.34
CA MET A 328 7.88 18.67 -12.20
C MET A 328 7.00 19.90 -12.38
N ALA A 329 6.24 20.29 -11.37
CA ALA A 329 5.51 21.55 -11.31
C ALA A 329 6.11 22.43 -10.23
N GLU A 330 6.58 23.61 -10.61
CA GLU A 330 7.03 24.62 -9.66
C GLU A 330 5.85 25.09 -8.80
N GLU A 331 6.03 25.16 -7.48
CA GLU A 331 4.95 25.51 -6.56
C GLU A 331 5.48 26.45 -5.46
N ASN A 332 4.71 27.47 -5.11
CA ASN A 332 5.11 28.51 -4.16
C ASN A 332 4.42 28.39 -2.80
N GLY A 333 3.66 27.35 -2.57
CA GLY A 333 2.89 27.18 -1.36
C GLY A 333 2.52 25.73 -1.06
N ALA A 334 1.72 25.56 -0.02
CA ALA A 334 1.20 24.27 0.41
C ALA A 334 -0.25 24.42 0.88
N GLY A 335 -0.95 23.31 1.04
CA GLY A 335 -2.35 23.28 1.43
C GLY A 335 -3.31 23.13 0.25
N LEU A 336 -4.58 23.30 0.48
CA LEU A 336 -5.62 22.99 -0.52
C LEU A 336 -5.56 23.89 -1.76
N ASP A 337 -5.10 25.13 -1.60
CA ASP A 337 -4.96 26.07 -2.73
C ASP A 337 -3.76 25.71 -3.65
N HIS A 338 -2.91 24.77 -3.20
CA HIS A 338 -1.71 24.32 -3.89
C HIS A 338 -1.77 22.80 -4.11
N PRO A 339 -2.60 22.30 -5.04
CA PRO A 339 -2.86 20.86 -5.15
C PRO A 339 -1.63 20.03 -5.50
N PHE A 340 -0.62 20.59 -6.19
CA PHE A 340 0.64 19.91 -6.43
C PHE A 340 1.45 19.62 -5.16
N ALA A 341 1.16 20.30 -4.05
CA ALA A 341 1.78 19.99 -2.76
C ALA A 341 1.22 18.71 -2.08
N GLY A 342 0.15 18.09 -2.64
CA GLY A 342 -0.46 16.87 -2.15
C GLY A 342 0.13 15.58 -2.77
N GLU A 343 -0.40 14.42 -2.32
CA GLU A 343 -0.09 13.11 -2.92
C GLU A 343 -0.65 13.02 -4.34
N LYS A 344 0.14 12.47 -5.26
CA LYS A 344 -0.23 12.38 -6.67
C LYS A 344 -0.29 10.95 -7.23
N LEU A 345 0.29 9.95 -6.56
CA LEU A 345 0.35 8.53 -7.00
C LEU A 345 0.72 8.39 -8.49
N SER A 346 1.62 9.22 -8.96
CA SER A 346 2.05 9.33 -10.34
C SER A 346 3.42 9.99 -10.41
N PRO A 347 4.18 9.87 -11.50
CA PRO A 347 5.50 10.50 -11.66
C PRO A 347 5.39 12.01 -11.93
N VAL A 348 4.66 12.70 -11.05
CA VAL A 348 4.49 14.16 -11.04
C VAL A 348 4.92 14.73 -9.70
#